data_9b0aaedb33f25a483dee57b0059cad5d
#
_entry.id   9b0aaedb33f25a483dee57b0059cad5d
#
_cell.length_a   1.000
_cell.length_b   1.000
_cell.length_c   1.000
_cell.angle_alpha   90.00
_cell.angle_beta   90.00
_cell.angle_gamma   90.00
#
_symmetry.space_group_name_H-M   'P 1'
#
loop_
_entity.id
_entity.type
_entity.pdbx_description
1 polymer ?
#
loop_
_entity_poly.entity_id
_entity_poly.type
_entity_poly.pdbx_seq_one_letter_code
_entity_poly.pdbx_strand_id
1 'polypeptide(L)'
;MSTLNKVLLFALVVYVATAFLSRGYYHPDEHFQILEFANYKLGKIRPDQLPWEFKDAMRPSFMPWIAYGVMTIVGNPFWTATILRIVTALMSILAITFFIRVNDRTISPAHKTVYYFLSFLLWFLPFINVRFSSESWSGIFMLVTLSVLMQGDKRYWVAGLFAGLAFICRFQSGIFIGGILAWLLFVEKRRVFSFGAALLSVLVFEALIDFLFYHRLELTFINYFKINIVDNVVARFGTMTWYAYLVQTVYYSIFPIGLLLFLSLLVLLVFYPRSLVTWTVLPFIVFHFIEPHKELRFLFPVANLMPIILVWSYQAVIQELQPQVKLSWVGLALVVINAMGLVSAMGVAPSDGRIALIEYIHDNYKKGGPGYRYLPNDNPFKPYPFLEQSFYAVPGLPLSEVDSTKALDQGTYLILKRHELDSDSLVRKMGPVSVVYSGTPAFIREMQSLYFLFPPNDDYIVITKK
;
A
#
# COMPACT_ATOMS: atom_id res chain seq x y z
N MET A 1 13.23 -25.59 -16.15
CA MET A 1 12.91 -24.44 -15.27
C MET A 1 12.15 -24.97 -14.07
N SER A 2 12.58 -24.66 -12.84
CA SER A 2 11.88 -25.11 -11.61
C SER A 2 10.48 -24.47 -11.51
N THR A 3 9.59 -25.10 -10.71
CA THR A 3 8.25 -24.55 -10.46
C THR A 3 8.31 -23.14 -9.90
N LEU A 4 9.21 -22.88 -8.95
CA LEU A 4 9.42 -21.54 -8.40
C LEU A 4 9.78 -20.53 -9.50
N ASN A 5 10.67 -20.87 -10.42
CA ASN A 5 11.07 -19.96 -11.49
C ASN A 5 9.93 -19.66 -12.48
N LYS A 6 9.03 -20.63 -12.74
CA LYS A 6 7.83 -20.40 -13.57
C LYS A 6 6.86 -19.43 -12.89
N VAL A 7 6.59 -19.65 -11.60
CA VAL A 7 5.73 -18.76 -10.81
C VAL A 7 6.34 -17.37 -10.70
N LEU A 8 7.66 -17.28 -10.47
CA LEU A 8 8.39 -16.01 -10.41
C LEU A 8 8.28 -15.20 -11.71
N LEU A 9 8.46 -15.86 -12.87
CA LEU A 9 8.33 -15.18 -14.17
C LEU A 9 6.91 -14.64 -14.37
N PHE A 10 5.90 -15.43 -14.05
CA PHE A 10 4.50 -15.00 -14.12
C PHE A 10 4.22 -13.83 -13.13
N ALA A 11 4.72 -13.95 -11.90
CA ALA A 11 4.61 -12.89 -10.91
C ALA A 11 5.26 -11.58 -11.36
N LEU A 12 6.44 -11.65 -12.00
CA LEU A 12 7.13 -10.48 -12.55
C LEU A 12 6.23 -9.74 -13.56
N VAL A 13 5.57 -10.46 -14.46
CA VAL A 13 4.63 -9.87 -15.42
C VAL A 13 3.47 -9.21 -14.70
N VAL A 14 2.86 -9.89 -13.72
CA VAL A 14 1.73 -9.35 -12.95
C VAL A 14 2.12 -8.09 -12.17
N TYR A 15 3.28 -8.10 -11.50
CA TYR A 15 3.75 -6.95 -10.72
C TYR A 15 4.09 -5.75 -11.61
N VAL A 16 4.76 -5.98 -12.73
CA VAL A 16 5.05 -4.91 -13.70
C VAL A 16 3.74 -4.35 -14.27
N ALA A 17 2.81 -5.20 -14.69
CA ALA A 17 1.50 -4.76 -15.16
C ALA A 17 0.76 -3.95 -14.08
N THR A 18 0.76 -4.43 -12.83
CA THR A 18 0.14 -3.71 -11.71
C THR A 18 0.81 -2.36 -11.46
N ALA A 19 2.14 -2.26 -11.55
CA ALA A 19 2.86 -1.00 -11.39
C ALA A 19 2.48 0.04 -12.45
N PHE A 20 2.16 -0.39 -13.66
CA PHE A 20 1.68 0.50 -14.74
C PHE A 20 0.19 0.85 -14.60
N LEU A 21 -0.64 -0.12 -14.26
CA LEU A 21 -2.10 0.06 -14.21
C LEU A 21 -2.57 0.78 -12.95
N SER A 22 -1.96 0.51 -11.79
CA SER A 22 -2.34 1.06 -10.48
C SER A 22 -1.83 2.49 -10.27
N ARG A 23 -2.24 3.41 -11.15
CA ARG A 23 -1.83 4.83 -11.13
C ARG A 23 -2.49 5.57 -9.98
N GLY A 24 -1.67 6.28 -9.19
CA GLY A 24 -2.15 7.02 -8.04
C GLY A 24 -1.67 6.44 -6.71
N TYR A 25 -2.25 6.92 -5.61
CA TYR A 25 -1.96 6.50 -4.25
C TYR A 25 -3.19 5.80 -3.64
N TYR A 26 -2.97 4.82 -2.81
CA TYR A 26 -4.05 4.18 -2.04
C TYR A 26 -4.50 5.07 -0.88
N HIS A 27 -3.53 5.72 -0.22
CA HIS A 27 -3.81 6.65 0.86
C HIS A 27 -3.07 7.98 0.62
N PRO A 28 -3.65 9.13 1.01
CA PRO A 28 -3.03 10.45 0.84
C PRO A 28 -1.60 10.57 1.37
N ASP A 29 -1.26 9.86 2.45
CA ASP A 29 0.08 9.87 3.04
C ASP A 29 1.17 9.43 2.05
N GLU A 30 0.87 8.48 1.13
CA GLU A 30 1.81 8.06 0.09
C GLU A 30 2.22 9.24 -0.81
N HIS A 31 1.30 10.16 -1.03
CA HIS A 31 1.53 11.33 -1.86
C HIS A 31 2.09 12.50 -1.03
N PHE A 32 1.35 12.94 -0.02
CA PHE A 32 1.63 14.19 0.67
C PHE A 32 2.85 14.12 1.60
N GLN A 33 3.10 12.97 2.23
CA GLN A 33 4.22 12.80 3.16
C GLN A 33 5.50 12.30 2.46
N ILE A 34 5.42 11.84 1.20
CA ILE A 34 6.58 11.33 0.48
C ILE A 34 6.85 12.17 -0.77
N LEU A 35 5.91 12.24 -1.72
CA LEU A 35 6.15 12.90 -3.01
C LEU A 35 6.16 14.41 -2.88
N GLU A 36 5.24 15.02 -2.11
CA GLU A 36 5.26 16.47 -1.92
C GLU A 36 6.42 16.91 -1.01
N PHE A 37 6.85 16.09 -0.05
CA PHE A 37 8.08 16.36 0.71
C PHE A 37 9.31 16.36 -0.21
N ALA A 38 9.40 15.42 -1.16
CA ALA A 38 10.45 15.41 -2.16
C ALA A 38 10.35 16.63 -3.11
N ASN A 39 9.14 17.01 -3.50
CA ASN A 39 8.86 18.15 -4.35
C ASN A 39 9.28 19.49 -3.68
N TYR A 40 9.12 19.58 -2.35
CA TYR A 40 9.67 20.68 -1.56
C TYR A 40 11.20 20.75 -1.65
N LYS A 41 11.90 19.61 -1.55
CA LYS A 41 13.36 19.56 -1.71
C LYS A 41 13.84 19.97 -3.10
N LEU A 42 13.01 19.83 -4.13
CA LEU A 42 13.25 20.35 -5.47
C LEU A 42 13.01 21.86 -5.57
N GLY A 43 12.54 22.53 -4.51
CA GLY A 43 12.23 23.96 -4.50
C GLY A 43 10.98 24.32 -5.30
N LYS A 44 10.11 23.34 -5.62
CA LYS A 44 8.89 23.59 -6.43
C LYS A 44 7.69 24.03 -5.61
N ILE A 45 7.70 23.77 -4.31
CA ILE A 45 6.64 24.17 -3.36
C ILE A 45 7.24 24.75 -2.10
N ARG A 46 6.45 25.54 -1.37
CA ARG A 46 6.84 26.18 -0.12
C ARG A 46 6.43 25.31 1.08
N PRO A 47 7.06 25.50 2.26
CA PRO A 47 6.72 24.75 3.48
C PRO A 47 5.27 24.93 3.93
N ASP A 48 4.65 26.08 3.64
CA ASP A 48 3.26 26.39 4.00
C ASP A 48 2.22 25.62 3.15
N GLN A 49 2.64 25.02 2.04
CA GLN A 49 1.83 24.19 1.15
C GLN A 49 1.89 22.70 1.52
N LEU A 50 2.76 22.35 2.46
CA LEU A 50 2.91 20.97 2.93
C LEU A 50 1.91 20.64 4.05
N PRO A 51 1.58 19.35 4.26
CA PRO A 51 0.76 18.95 5.37
C PRO A 51 1.41 19.31 6.72
N TRP A 52 0.59 19.46 7.75
CA TRP A 52 0.99 19.90 9.09
C TRP A 52 2.11 19.05 9.71
N GLU A 53 2.18 17.75 9.38
CA GLU A 53 3.21 16.83 9.84
C GLU A 53 4.62 17.26 9.44
N PHE A 54 4.77 18.03 8.38
CA PHE A 54 6.07 18.57 7.97
C PHE A 54 6.59 19.59 8.99
N LYS A 55 5.73 20.52 9.44
CA LYS A 55 6.08 21.53 10.43
C LYS A 55 6.54 20.91 11.75
N ASP A 56 5.87 19.85 12.16
CA ASP A 56 6.16 19.15 13.41
C ASP A 56 7.27 18.10 13.26
N ALA A 57 7.89 17.99 12.07
CA ALA A 57 8.96 17.06 11.75
C ALA A 57 8.70 15.64 12.33
N MET A 58 7.49 15.12 12.10
CA MET A 58 7.09 13.83 12.64
C MET A 58 7.15 12.69 11.62
N ARG A 59 7.64 12.99 10.42
CA ARG A 59 7.78 11.99 9.35
C ARG A 59 9.23 11.86 8.93
N PRO A 60 9.75 10.60 8.83
CA PRO A 60 11.13 10.36 8.43
C PRO A 60 11.35 10.75 6.97
N SER A 61 12.53 11.27 6.68
CA SER A 61 12.87 11.78 5.34
C SER A 61 13.46 10.73 4.40
N PHE A 62 13.69 9.50 4.86
CA PHE A 62 14.30 8.43 4.07
C PHE A 62 13.60 8.20 2.71
N MET A 63 12.29 7.98 2.71
CA MET A 63 11.54 7.79 1.46
C MET A 63 11.42 9.07 0.61
N PRO A 64 11.17 10.27 1.17
CA PRO A 64 11.30 11.52 0.44
C PRO A 64 12.64 11.71 -0.27
N TRP A 65 13.79 11.36 0.34
CA TRP A 65 15.09 11.43 -0.31
C TRP A 65 15.21 10.48 -1.52
N ILE A 66 14.66 9.28 -1.44
CA ILE A 66 14.62 8.34 -2.57
C ILE A 66 13.77 8.91 -3.70
N ALA A 67 12.58 9.43 -3.38
CA ALA A 67 11.70 10.07 -4.36
C ALA A 67 12.38 11.28 -5.01
N TYR A 68 13.04 12.13 -4.22
CA TYR A 68 13.84 13.27 -4.72
C TYR A 68 14.90 12.82 -5.73
N GLY A 69 15.67 11.77 -5.42
CA GLY A 69 16.68 11.23 -6.33
C GLY A 69 16.09 10.77 -7.66
N VAL A 70 14.93 10.09 -7.66
CA VAL A 70 14.25 9.69 -8.90
C VAL A 70 13.70 10.92 -9.65
N MET A 71 13.13 11.89 -8.94
CA MET A 71 12.57 13.12 -9.53
C MET A 71 13.64 13.95 -10.27
N THR A 72 14.86 14.03 -9.71
CA THR A 72 15.96 14.78 -10.33
C THR A 72 16.44 14.16 -11.64
N ILE A 73 16.31 12.84 -11.78
CA ILE A 73 16.75 12.10 -12.97
C ILE A 73 15.66 12.09 -14.05
N VAL A 74 14.42 11.85 -13.66
CA VAL A 74 13.32 11.54 -14.59
C VAL A 74 12.60 12.81 -15.07
N GLY A 75 12.44 13.80 -14.22
CA GLY A 75 11.80 15.10 -14.54
C GLY A 75 10.29 15.04 -14.80
N ASN A 76 9.74 13.94 -15.29
CA ASN A 76 8.30 13.78 -15.54
C ASN A 76 7.62 13.14 -14.31
N PRO A 77 6.57 13.75 -13.70
CA PRO A 77 5.97 13.27 -12.47
C PRO A 77 5.30 11.89 -12.62
N PHE A 78 4.66 11.61 -13.74
CA PHE A 78 3.96 10.32 -13.96
C PHE A 78 4.96 9.18 -14.13
N TRP A 79 6.04 9.40 -14.88
CA TRP A 79 7.12 8.43 -15.01
C TRP A 79 7.89 8.25 -13.70
N THR A 80 8.13 9.32 -12.94
CA THR A 80 8.72 9.23 -11.59
C THR A 80 7.91 8.30 -10.70
N ALA A 81 6.61 8.54 -10.60
CA ALA A 81 5.72 7.69 -9.80
C ALA A 81 5.69 6.23 -10.30
N THR A 82 5.74 6.02 -11.61
CA THR A 82 5.77 4.68 -12.21
C THR A 82 7.08 3.96 -11.91
N ILE A 83 8.22 4.62 -12.01
CA ILE A 83 9.53 4.06 -11.69
C ILE A 83 9.62 3.70 -10.21
N LEU A 84 9.14 4.54 -9.31
CA LEU A 84 9.08 4.24 -7.87
C LEU A 84 8.24 2.99 -7.59
N ARG A 85 7.11 2.79 -8.30
CA ARG A 85 6.31 1.56 -8.21
C ARG A 85 7.05 0.34 -8.76
N ILE A 86 7.76 0.47 -9.87
CA ILE A 86 8.57 -0.63 -10.44
C ILE A 86 9.71 -1.02 -9.50
N VAL A 87 10.41 -0.05 -8.92
CA VAL A 87 11.47 -0.32 -7.94
C VAL A 87 10.89 -1.07 -6.73
N THR A 88 9.76 -0.62 -6.21
CA THR A 88 9.07 -1.31 -5.11
C THR A 88 8.67 -2.73 -5.49
N ALA A 89 8.10 -2.93 -6.68
CA ALA A 89 7.74 -4.25 -7.21
C ALA A 89 8.95 -5.21 -7.25
N LEU A 90 10.08 -4.75 -7.77
CA LEU A 90 11.30 -5.55 -7.87
C LEU A 90 11.86 -5.90 -6.49
N MET A 91 11.92 -4.93 -5.57
CA MET A 91 12.34 -5.16 -4.19
C MET A 91 11.44 -6.17 -3.48
N SER A 92 10.12 -6.07 -3.67
CA SER A 92 9.15 -7.02 -3.13
C SER A 92 9.38 -8.43 -3.66
N ILE A 93 9.53 -8.59 -4.97
CA ILE A 93 9.79 -9.89 -5.60
C ILE A 93 11.08 -10.52 -5.07
N LEU A 94 12.15 -9.72 -4.92
CA LEU A 94 13.42 -10.20 -4.36
C LEU A 94 13.26 -10.65 -2.90
N ALA A 95 12.59 -9.84 -2.07
CA ALA A 95 12.35 -10.14 -0.66
C ALA A 95 11.48 -11.41 -0.50
N ILE A 96 10.39 -11.52 -1.27
CA ILE A 96 9.50 -12.70 -1.26
C ILE A 96 10.27 -13.95 -1.74
N THR A 97 11.06 -13.83 -2.81
CA THR A 97 11.88 -14.96 -3.30
C THR A 97 12.88 -15.41 -2.27
N PHE A 98 13.52 -14.49 -1.56
CA PHE A 98 14.45 -14.81 -0.48
C PHE A 98 13.72 -15.52 0.67
N PHE A 99 12.58 -14.99 1.10
CA PHE A 99 11.77 -15.59 2.16
C PHE A 99 11.27 -17.00 1.78
N ILE A 100 10.81 -17.22 0.56
CA ILE A 100 10.43 -18.54 0.05
C ILE A 100 11.59 -19.52 0.15
N ARG A 101 12.78 -19.15 -0.34
CA ARG A 101 13.95 -20.05 -0.34
C ARG A 101 14.38 -20.47 1.06
N VAL A 102 14.29 -19.56 2.02
CA VAL A 102 14.64 -19.84 3.42
C VAL A 102 13.63 -20.79 4.04
N ASN A 103 12.35 -20.66 3.73
CA ASN A 103 11.27 -21.42 4.32
C ASN A 103 10.86 -22.66 3.53
N ASP A 104 11.46 -22.92 2.38
CA ASP A 104 11.07 -24.01 1.48
C ASP A 104 11.08 -25.40 2.16
N ARG A 105 11.97 -25.59 3.13
CA ARG A 105 12.09 -26.86 3.88
C ARG A 105 10.95 -27.09 4.88
N THR A 106 10.25 -26.03 5.30
CA THR A 106 9.12 -26.12 6.23
C THR A 106 7.81 -26.46 5.51
N ILE A 107 7.82 -26.44 4.18
CA ILE A 107 6.65 -26.68 3.35
C ILE A 107 6.72 -28.10 2.76
N SER A 108 5.67 -28.88 2.98
CA SER A 108 5.52 -30.21 2.38
C SER A 108 5.63 -30.14 0.85
N PRO A 109 6.30 -31.08 0.18
CA PRO A 109 6.46 -31.10 -1.27
C PRO A 109 5.13 -30.94 -2.04
N ALA A 110 4.05 -31.53 -1.54
CA ALA A 110 2.72 -31.44 -2.14
C ALA A 110 2.14 -30.01 -2.12
N HIS A 111 2.56 -29.17 -1.19
CA HIS A 111 2.01 -27.81 -1.01
C HIS A 111 2.93 -26.70 -1.54
N LYS A 112 4.14 -27.02 -1.99
CA LYS A 112 5.12 -26.01 -2.47
C LYS A 112 4.60 -25.14 -3.62
N THR A 113 3.91 -25.74 -4.57
CA THR A 113 3.36 -24.98 -5.72
C THR A 113 2.33 -23.96 -5.24
N VAL A 114 1.44 -24.35 -4.33
CA VAL A 114 0.44 -23.46 -3.75
C VAL A 114 1.10 -22.35 -2.92
N TYR A 115 2.12 -22.70 -2.12
CA TYR A 115 2.90 -21.72 -1.36
C TYR A 115 3.58 -20.67 -2.25
N TYR A 116 4.25 -21.10 -3.32
CA TYR A 116 4.90 -20.18 -4.26
C TYR A 116 3.87 -19.27 -4.93
N PHE A 117 2.75 -19.85 -5.38
CA PHE A 117 1.69 -19.08 -6.01
C PHE A 117 1.09 -18.05 -5.04
N LEU A 118 0.68 -18.45 -3.84
CA LEU A 118 0.12 -17.55 -2.84
C LEU A 118 1.11 -16.47 -2.42
N SER A 119 2.41 -16.79 -2.28
CA SER A 119 3.44 -15.83 -1.86
C SER A 119 3.57 -14.64 -2.79
N PHE A 120 3.34 -14.83 -4.09
CA PHE A 120 3.38 -13.74 -5.06
C PHE A 120 2.00 -13.24 -5.47
N LEU A 121 1.00 -14.10 -5.52
CA LEU A 121 -0.25 -13.88 -6.26
C LEU A 121 -1.50 -14.04 -5.39
N LEU A 122 -1.38 -14.05 -4.06
CA LEU A 122 -2.54 -13.80 -3.21
C LEU A 122 -3.07 -12.41 -3.60
N TRP A 123 -4.32 -12.32 -3.95
CA TRP A 123 -4.89 -11.29 -4.83
C TRP A 123 -4.53 -9.83 -4.48
N PHE A 124 -4.38 -9.51 -3.20
CA PHE A 124 -4.03 -8.15 -2.75
C PHE A 124 -2.52 -7.87 -2.73
N LEU A 125 -1.65 -8.92 -2.75
CA LEU A 125 -0.22 -8.74 -2.63
C LEU A 125 0.42 -7.96 -3.79
N PRO A 126 0.10 -8.21 -5.07
CA PRO A 126 0.66 -7.41 -6.14
C PRO A 126 0.30 -5.93 -6.02
N PHE A 127 -0.94 -5.61 -5.59
CA PHE A 127 -1.36 -4.24 -5.34
C PHE A 127 -0.55 -3.58 -4.22
N ILE A 128 -0.40 -4.23 -3.06
CA ILE A 128 0.37 -3.71 -1.92
C ILE A 128 1.84 -3.57 -2.29
N ASN A 129 2.41 -4.57 -2.94
CA ASN A 129 3.84 -4.70 -3.20
C ASN A 129 4.37 -3.83 -4.35
N VAL A 130 3.51 -3.10 -5.05
CA VAL A 130 3.95 -2.06 -5.99
C VAL A 130 3.82 -0.66 -5.40
N ARG A 131 3.20 -0.47 -4.22
CA ARG A 131 3.01 0.83 -3.58
C ARG A 131 4.32 1.39 -3.03
N PHE A 132 4.74 2.57 -3.51
CA PHE A 132 5.82 3.31 -2.90
C PHE A 132 5.28 4.03 -1.66
N SER A 133 5.04 3.25 -0.61
CA SER A 133 4.46 3.68 0.66
C SER A 133 5.28 3.21 1.84
N SER A 134 5.14 3.91 2.96
CA SER A 134 5.81 3.57 4.21
C SER A 134 5.48 2.15 4.69
N GLU A 135 4.23 1.74 4.51
CA GLU A 135 3.72 0.42 4.87
C GLU A 135 4.37 -0.69 4.06
N SER A 136 4.38 -0.54 2.73
CA SER A 136 4.92 -1.55 1.81
C SER A 136 6.42 -1.71 1.99
N TRP A 137 7.16 -0.61 2.08
CA TRP A 137 8.61 -0.65 2.27
C TRP A 137 9.00 -1.21 3.64
N SER A 138 8.28 -0.82 4.70
CA SER A 138 8.46 -1.43 6.01
C SER A 138 8.24 -2.95 5.96
N GLY A 139 7.14 -3.40 5.31
CA GLY A 139 6.84 -4.82 5.14
C GLY A 139 7.91 -5.59 4.36
N ILE A 140 8.47 -5.00 3.29
CA ILE A 140 9.58 -5.58 2.52
C ILE A 140 10.81 -5.79 3.42
N PHE A 141 11.21 -4.76 4.17
CA PHE A 141 12.36 -4.85 5.06
C PHE A 141 12.13 -5.79 6.24
N MET A 142 10.91 -5.85 6.79
CA MET A 142 10.54 -6.83 7.81
C MET A 142 10.65 -8.27 7.27
N LEU A 143 10.19 -8.51 6.04
CA LEU A 143 10.29 -9.82 5.39
C LEU A 143 11.76 -10.24 5.19
N VAL A 144 12.64 -9.31 4.78
CA VAL A 144 14.07 -9.56 4.66
C VAL A 144 14.69 -9.82 6.04
N THR A 145 14.32 -9.04 7.05
CA THR A 145 14.78 -9.25 8.44
C THR A 145 14.50 -10.67 8.92
N LEU A 146 13.24 -11.14 8.75
CA LEU A 146 12.88 -12.51 9.11
C LEU A 146 13.65 -13.54 8.29
N SER A 147 13.81 -13.31 6.98
CA SER A 147 14.56 -14.23 6.12
C SER A 147 15.99 -14.41 6.60
N VAL A 148 16.68 -13.31 6.96
CA VAL A 148 18.06 -13.37 7.48
C VAL A 148 18.12 -14.12 8.82
N LEU A 149 17.18 -13.88 9.74
CA LEU A 149 17.15 -14.57 11.03
C LEU A 149 16.85 -16.06 10.88
N MET A 150 15.92 -16.42 10.00
CA MET A 150 15.49 -17.82 9.77
C MET A 150 16.50 -18.63 8.96
N GLN A 151 17.39 -17.98 8.20
CA GLN A 151 18.47 -18.66 7.48
C GLN A 151 19.48 -19.34 8.41
N GLY A 152 19.59 -18.85 9.65
CA GLY A 152 20.47 -19.46 10.66
C GLY A 152 21.96 -19.11 10.56
N ASP A 153 22.38 -18.29 9.61
CA ASP A 153 23.80 -17.93 9.34
C ASP A 153 24.42 -16.97 10.37
N LYS A 154 23.77 -16.75 11.51
CA LYS A 154 24.24 -15.88 12.58
C LYS A 154 24.51 -14.42 12.16
N ARG A 155 23.94 -13.96 11.06
CA ARG A 155 24.09 -12.58 10.54
C ARG A 155 23.13 -11.62 11.23
N TYR A 156 23.08 -11.63 12.57
CA TYR A 156 22.14 -10.80 13.34
C TYR A 156 22.28 -9.30 13.08
N TRP A 157 23.49 -8.84 12.76
CA TRP A 157 23.73 -7.45 12.39
C TRP A 157 23.03 -7.06 11.08
N VAL A 158 23.03 -7.96 10.08
CA VAL A 158 22.30 -7.72 8.81
C VAL A 158 20.80 -7.63 9.09
N ALA A 159 20.26 -8.54 9.91
CA ALA A 159 18.86 -8.48 10.33
C ALA A 159 18.55 -7.17 11.06
N GLY A 160 19.46 -6.69 11.92
CA GLY A 160 19.32 -5.41 12.62
C GLY A 160 19.29 -4.20 11.70
N LEU A 161 20.12 -4.20 10.63
CA LEU A 161 20.08 -3.15 9.61
C LEU A 161 18.71 -3.10 8.90
N PHE A 162 18.21 -4.24 8.42
CA PHE A 162 16.90 -4.28 7.75
C PHE A 162 15.75 -3.99 8.70
N ALA A 163 15.84 -4.38 9.98
CA ALA A 163 14.87 -3.99 10.99
C ALA A 163 14.87 -2.47 11.22
N GLY A 164 16.05 -1.84 11.26
CA GLY A 164 16.19 -0.39 11.32
C GLY A 164 15.56 0.30 10.11
N LEU A 165 15.81 -0.19 8.89
CA LEU A 165 15.19 0.31 7.67
C LEU A 165 13.66 0.16 7.70
N ALA A 166 13.14 -0.94 8.23
CA ALA A 166 11.70 -1.12 8.42
C ALA A 166 11.12 -0.07 9.37
N PHE A 167 11.84 0.23 10.47
CA PHE A 167 11.43 1.20 11.48
C PHE A 167 11.40 2.63 10.92
N ILE A 168 12.45 3.05 10.21
CA ILE A 168 12.51 4.39 9.63
C ILE A 168 11.54 4.57 8.45
N CYS A 169 11.06 3.51 7.81
CA CYS A 169 9.93 3.61 6.89
C CYS A 169 8.62 3.80 7.65
N ARG A 170 8.43 3.08 8.77
CA ARG A 170 7.18 3.12 9.54
C ARG A 170 7.42 2.77 11.01
N PHE A 171 7.23 3.73 11.90
CA PHE A 171 7.55 3.59 13.32
C PHE A 171 6.75 2.49 14.05
N GLN A 172 5.53 2.19 13.60
CA GLN A 172 4.73 1.09 14.16
C GLN A 172 5.39 -0.28 13.97
N SER A 173 6.33 -0.44 13.03
CA SER A 173 7.12 -1.67 12.92
C SER A 173 8.00 -1.92 14.15
N GLY A 174 8.16 -0.92 15.01
CA GLY A 174 8.79 -1.08 16.32
C GLY A 174 8.16 -2.18 17.18
N ILE A 175 6.86 -2.42 17.04
CA ILE A 175 6.17 -3.51 17.75
C ILE A 175 6.63 -4.87 17.21
N PHE A 176 6.73 -4.99 15.88
CA PHE A 176 7.27 -6.18 15.23
C PHE A 176 8.72 -6.43 15.64
N ILE A 177 9.55 -5.39 15.69
CA ILE A 177 10.94 -5.44 16.14
C ILE A 177 11.01 -5.84 17.62
N GLY A 178 10.10 -5.33 18.45
CA GLY A 178 9.94 -5.76 19.84
C GLY A 178 9.70 -7.26 19.97
N GLY A 179 8.85 -7.82 19.09
CA GLY A 179 8.63 -9.26 18.97
C GLY A 179 9.92 -10.03 18.60
N ILE A 180 10.72 -9.52 17.65
CA ILE A 180 12.03 -10.10 17.31
C ILE A 180 12.96 -10.09 18.51
N LEU A 181 13.08 -8.96 19.21
CA LEU A 181 13.94 -8.81 20.37
C LEU A 181 13.52 -9.78 21.49
N ALA A 182 12.23 -9.87 21.77
CA ALA A 182 11.71 -10.82 22.74
C ALA A 182 12.02 -12.28 22.32
N TRP A 183 11.83 -12.62 21.05
CA TRP A 183 12.19 -13.96 20.55
C TRP A 183 13.69 -14.26 20.69
N LEU A 184 14.55 -13.32 20.35
CA LEU A 184 16.01 -13.44 20.51
C LEU A 184 16.41 -13.63 21.98
N LEU A 185 15.74 -12.95 22.91
CA LEU A 185 16.02 -13.04 24.36
C LEU A 185 15.52 -14.35 24.96
N PHE A 186 14.29 -14.74 24.67
CA PHE A 186 13.61 -15.84 25.40
C PHE A 186 13.69 -17.18 24.68
N VAL A 187 13.73 -17.19 23.36
CA VAL A 187 13.74 -18.42 22.56
C VAL A 187 15.15 -18.78 22.10
N GLU A 188 15.83 -17.86 21.40
CA GLU A 188 17.17 -18.10 20.85
C GLU A 188 18.28 -17.89 21.88
N LYS A 189 18.04 -17.09 22.92
CA LYS A 189 18.95 -16.77 24.03
C LYS A 189 20.33 -16.23 23.63
N ARG A 190 20.46 -15.59 22.47
CA ARG A 190 21.74 -15.08 21.96
C ARG A 190 21.61 -13.82 21.11
N ARG A 191 22.66 -12.99 21.13
CA ARG A 191 23.07 -11.99 20.11
C ARG A 191 22.14 -10.78 19.88
N VAL A 192 21.32 -10.44 20.87
CA VAL A 192 20.51 -9.22 20.87
C VAL A 192 21.38 -7.98 20.64
N PHE A 193 22.60 -7.98 21.19
CA PHE A 193 23.52 -6.82 21.09
C PHE A 193 23.90 -6.50 19.63
N SER A 194 24.31 -7.51 18.86
CA SER A 194 24.70 -7.29 17.43
C SER A 194 23.53 -6.81 16.58
N PHE A 195 22.33 -7.34 16.82
CA PHE A 195 21.10 -6.89 16.18
C PHE A 195 20.77 -5.44 16.59
N GLY A 196 20.77 -5.15 17.90
CA GLY A 196 20.43 -3.83 18.43
C GLY A 196 21.41 -2.74 18.00
N ALA A 197 22.73 -3.03 18.00
CA ALA A 197 23.74 -2.08 17.55
C ALA A 197 23.58 -1.71 16.06
N ALA A 198 23.29 -2.68 15.23
CA ALA A 198 23.03 -2.42 13.80
C ALA A 198 21.72 -1.65 13.56
N LEU A 199 20.66 -1.98 14.30
CA LEU A 199 19.42 -1.20 14.28
C LEU A 199 19.69 0.26 14.69
N LEU A 200 20.41 0.47 15.80
CA LEU A 200 20.76 1.81 16.29
C LEU A 200 21.58 2.60 15.26
N SER A 201 22.48 1.96 14.51
CA SER A 201 23.25 2.63 13.46
C SER A 201 22.36 3.18 12.36
N VAL A 202 21.25 2.51 12.03
CA VAL A 202 20.25 3.02 11.07
C VAL A 202 19.47 4.21 11.65
N LEU A 203 19.16 4.19 12.96
CA LEU A 203 18.51 5.34 13.60
C LEU A 203 19.41 6.57 13.63
N VAL A 204 20.72 6.38 13.83
CA VAL A 204 21.71 7.47 13.72
C VAL A 204 21.79 7.99 12.29
N PHE A 205 21.81 7.10 11.30
CA PHE A 205 21.76 7.49 9.89
C PHE A 205 20.50 8.29 9.57
N GLU A 206 19.33 7.86 10.05
CA GLU A 206 18.06 8.59 9.85
C GLU A 206 18.12 9.99 10.49
N ALA A 207 18.61 10.12 11.72
CA ALA A 207 18.75 11.43 12.36
C ALA A 207 19.65 12.39 11.54
N LEU A 208 20.68 11.85 10.87
CA LEU A 208 21.55 12.65 9.98
C LEU A 208 20.81 13.10 8.71
N ILE A 209 20.10 12.20 8.04
CA ILE A 209 19.38 12.58 6.82
C ILE A 209 18.16 13.46 7.12
N ASP A 210 17.52 13.29 8.27
CA ASP A 210 16.48 14.18 8.78
C ASP A 210 17.02 15.59 9.07
N PHE A 211 18.20 15.69 9.68
CA PHE A 211 18.87 16.98 9.86
C PHE A 211 19.11 17.70 8.51
N LEU A 212 19.59 16.97 7.49
CA LEU A 212 19.78 17.53 6.14
C LEU A 212 18.45 17.88 5.46
N PHE A 213 17.37 17.20 5.85
CA PHE A 213 16.05 17.44 5.28
C PHE A 213 15.34 18.62 5.92
N TYR A 214 15.25 18.65 7.24
CA TYR A 214 14.51 19.67 7.99
C TYR A 214 15.35 20.91 8.36
N HIS A 215 16.69 20.87 8.14
CA HIS A 215 17.65 21.92 8.52
C HIS A 215 17.67 22.24 10.04
N ARG A 216 17.26 21.25 10.85
CA ARG A 216 17.26 21.29 12.32
C ARG A 216 17.40 19.87 12.85
N LEU A 217 18.01 19.73 14.05
CA LEU A 217 18.11 18.41 14.66
C LEU A 217 16.75 17.98 15.21
N GLU A 218 16.19 16.98 14.58
CA GLU A 218 14.91 16.40 14.96
C GLU A 218 15.02 14.88 15.08
N LEU A 219 14.34 14.33 16.07
CA LEU A 219 14.15 12.89 16.20
C LEU A 219 12.70 12.58 15.84
N THR A 220 12.47 12.39 14.54
CA THR A 220 11.13 12.29 13.95
C THR A 220 10.27 11.21 14.59
N PHE A 221 10.87 10.09 15.04
CA PHE A 221 10.16 9.03 15.76
C PHE A 221 9.70 9.46 17.16
N ILE A 222 10.45 10.33 17.86
CA ILE A 222 10.04 10.89 19.14
C ILE A 222 8.89 11.87 18.95
N ASN A 223 9.00 12.75 17.96
CA ASN A 223 7.93 13.69 17.62
C ASN A 223 6.64 12.94 17.25
N TYR A 224 6.77 11.89 16.43
CA TYR A 224 5.65 11.02 16.05
C TYR A 224 4.99 10.39 17.28
N PHE A 225 5.78 9.81 18.20
CA PHE A 225 5.28 9.17 19.41
C PHE A 225 4.58 10.20 20.31
N LYS A 226 5.21 11.35 20.55
CA LYS A 226 4.63 12.42 21.35
C LYS A 226 3.28 12.85 20.82
N ILE A 227 3.21 13.22 19.53
CA ILE A 227 2.00 13.78 18.93
C ILE A 227 0.88 12.75 18.83
N ASN A 228 1.18 11.55 18.35
CA ASN A 228 0.13 10.55 18.09
C ASN A 228 -0.28 9.76 19.33
N ILE A 229 0.66 9.44 20.22
CA ILE A 229 0.39 8.58 21.38
C ILE A 229 0.16 9.42 22.64
N VAL A 230 1.07 10.37 22.96
CA VAL A 230 0.96 11.15 24.20
C VAL A 230 -0.14 12.21 24.06
N ASP A 231 -0.12 13.00 23.00
CA ASP A 231 -1.08 14.07 22.74
C ASP A 231 -2.38 13.55 22.07
N ASN A 232 -2.41 12.26 21.72
CA ASN A 232 -3.53 11.54 21.12
C ASN A 232 -4.17 12.25 19.89
N VAL A 233 -3.37 12.90 19.08
CA VAL A 233 -3.84 13.61 17.88
C VAL A 233 -4.48 12.67 16.88
N VAL A 234 -4.02 11.41 16.82
CA VAL A 234 -4.54 10.37 15.92
C VAL A 234 -6.04 10.13 16.12
N ALA A 235 -6.59 10.32 17.33
CA ALA A 235 -8.02 10.16 17.60
C ALA A 235 -8.90 11.17 16.85
N ARG A 236 -8.34 12.31 16.41
CA ARG A 236 -9.07 13.33 15.62
C ARG A 236 -9.44 12.84 14.22
N PHE A 237 -8.75 11.81 13.72
CA PHE A 237 -9.01 11.19 12.42
C PHE A 237 -10.04 10.05 12.47
N GLY A 238 -10.71 9.91 13.61
CA GLY A 238 -11.76 8.92 13.85
C GLY A 238 -11.25 7.71 14.63
N THR A 239 -12.17 7.10 15.36
CA THR A 239 -11.92 5.91 16.17
C THR A 239 -12.90 4.81 15.80
N MET A 240 -12.49 3.55 15.97
CA MET A 240 -13.30 2.37 15.69
C MET A 240 -13.20 1.39 16.86
N THR A 241 -14.17 0.49 16.94
CA THR A 241 -14.16 -0.58 17.93
C THR A 241 -12.97 -1.53 17.74
N TRP A 242 -12.54 -2.20 18.80
CA TRP A 242 -11.41 -3.12 18.76
C TRP A 242 -11.55 -4.23 17.70
N TYR A 243 -12.75 -4.73 17.46
CA TYR A 243 -13.02 -5.80 16.48
C TYR A 243 -13.15 -5.30 15.02
N ALA A 244 -13.06 -4.01 14.77
CA ALA A 244 -13.25 -3.46 13.43
C ALA A 244 -12.28 -4.07 12.39
N TYR A 245 -11.01 -4.34 12.77
CA TYR A 245 -10.09 -5.03 11.87
C TYR A 245 -10.51 -6.46 11.52
N LEU A 246 -11.18 -7.17 12.42
CA LEU A 246 -11.72 -8.50 12.09
C LEU A 246 -12.74 -8.38 10.96
N VAL A 247 -13.72 -7.48 11.14
CA VAL A 247 -14.76 -7.24 10.12
C VAL A 247 -14.14 -6.73 8.81
N GLN A 248 -13.26 -5.75 8.90
CA GLN A 248 -12.60 -5.18 7.72
C GLN A 248 -11.75 -6.23 6.98
N THR A 249 -10.95 -7.04 7.69
CA THR A 249 -10.13 -8.06 7.05
C THR A 249 -11.00 -9.11 6.37
N VAL A 250 -12.06 -9.61 7.02
CA VAL A 250 -12.97 -10.58 6.42
C VAL A 250 -13.69 -10.00 5.21
N TYR A 251 -14.13 -8.76 5.30
CA TYR A 251 -14.87 -8.08 4.22
C TYR A 251 -13.95 -7.69 3.05
N TYR A 252 -12.90 -6.90 3.31
CA TYR A 252 -12.04 -6.34 2.26
C TYR A 252 -11.04 -7.34 1.67
N SER A 253 -10.72 -8.45 2.37
CA SER A 253 -9.88 -9.51 1.78
C SER A 253 -10.68 -10.54 1.00
N ILE A 254 -11.93 -10.26 0.69
CA ILE A 254 -12.90 -11.12 -0.01
C ILE A 254 -13.23 -12.39 0.79
N PHE A 255 -14.47 -12.49 1.26
CA PHE A 255 -14.95 -13.73 1.85
C PHE A 255 -14.96 -14.86 0.78
N PRO A 256 -14.44 -16.08 1.04
CA PRO A 256 -13.97 -16.61 2.33
C PRO A 256 -12.45 -16.43 2.60
N ILE A 257 -11.68 -15.81 1.69
CA ILE A 257 -10.22 -15.65 1.88
C ILE A 257 -9.92 -14.89 3.17
N GLY A 258 -10.59 -13.76 3.41
CA GLY A 258 -10.40 -12.96 4.63
C GLY A 258 -10.67 -13.73 5.92
N LEU A 259 -11.68 -14.63 5.93
CA LEU A 259 -11.95 -15.50 7.05
C LEU A 259 -10.80 -16.50 7.26
N LEU A 260 -10.28 -17.10 6.19
CA LEU A 260 -9.15 -18.04 6.27
C LEU A 260 -7.90 -17.35 6.79
N LEU A 261 -7.63 -16.08 6.39
CA LEU A 261 -6.52 -15.29 6.92
C LEU A 261 -6.65 -15.14 8.44
N PHE A 262 -7.82 -14.77 8.94
CA PHE A 262 -8.04 -14.64 10.37
C PHE A 262 -7.90 -15.95 11.13
N LEU A 263 -8.55 -17.02 10.66
CA LEU A 263 -8.48 -18.33 11.28
C LEU A 263 -7.04 -18.88 11.30
N SER A 264 -6.26 -18.61 10.27
CA SER A 264 -4.87 -19.04 10.19
C SER A 264 -3.98 -18.41 11.27
N LEU A 265 -4.30 -17.20 11.76
CA LEU A 265 -3.60 -16.60 12.90
C LEU A 265 -3.87 -17.31 14.21
N LEU A 266 -5.09 -17.84 14.40
CA LEU A 266 -5.42 -18.65 15.56
C LEU A 266 -4.68 -19.99 15.52
N VAL A 267 -4.62 -20.62 14.35
CA VAL A 267 -3.84 -21.87 14.16
C VAL A 267 -2.35 -21.62 14.38
N LEU A 268 -1.82 -20.49 13.90
CA LEU A 268 -0.42 -20.10 14.14
C LEU A 268 -0.11 -20.03 15.64
N LEU A 269 -0.99 -19.42 16.43
CA LEU A 269 -0.84 -19.32 17.88
C LEU A 269 -0.79 -20.69 18.57
N VAL A 270 -1.66 -21.61 18.14
CA VAL A 270 -1.80 -22.94 18.77
C VAL A 270 -0.67 -23.89 18.37
N PHE A 271 -0.36 -23.96 17.08
CA PHE A 271 0.57 -24.98 16.55
C PHE A 271 2.01 -24.52 16.41
N TYR A 272 2.24 -23.19 16.31
CA TYR A 272 3.57 -22.62 16.10
C TYR A 272 3.95 -21.54 17.13
N PRO A 273 3.68 -21.74 18.46
CA PRO A 273 3.84 -20.68 19.47
C PRO A 273 5.28 -20.20 19.65
N ARG A 274 6.27 -21.02 19.28
CA ARG A 274 7.69 -20.66 19.38
C ARG A 274 8.31 -20.11 18.09
N SER A 275 7.54 -20.06 17.01
CA SER A 275 8.07 -19.57 15.74
C SER A 275 8.36 -18.06 15.80
N LEU A 276 9.41 -17.65 15.10
CA LEU A 276 9.73 -16.21 14.95
C LEU A 276 8.56 -15.43 14.33
N VAL A 277 7.85 -16.05 13.37
CA VAL A 277 6.67 -15.45 12.74
C VAL A 277 5.57 -15.18 13.77
N THR A 278 5.31 -16.11 14.68
CA THR A 278 4.32 -15.92 15.76
C THR A 278 4.69 -14.78 16.68
N TRP A 279 5.94 -14.72 17.13
CA TRP A 279 6.43 -13.69 18.03
C TRP A 279 6.46 -12.30 17.43
N THR A 280 6.42 -12.19 16.12
CA THR A 280 6.44 -10.91 15.41
C THR A 280 5.06 -10.47 14.95
N VAL A 281 4.29 -11.37 14.31
CA VAL A 281 3.00 -11.06 13.71
C VAL A 281 1.91 -10.85 14.75
N LEU A 282 1.84 -11.74 15.77
CA LEU A 282 0.74 -11.64 16.74
C LEU A 282 0.80 -10.38 17.60
N PRO A 283 1.94 -9.98 18.21
CA PRO A 283 2.00 -8.71 18.93
C PRO A 283 1.68 -7.51 18.05
N PHE A 284 2.13 -7.52 16.79
CA PHE A 284 1.82 -6.46 15.83
C PHE A 284 0.32 -6.35 15.57
N ILE A 285 -0.35 -7.46 15.30
CA ILE A 285 -1.80 -7.49 15.05
C ILE A 285 -2.57 -7.11 16.32
N VAL A 286 -2.22 -7.68 17.48
CA VAL A 286 -2.89 -7.38 18.76
C VAL A 286 -2.81 -5.89 19.09
N PHE A 287 -1.65 -5.27 18.91
CA PHE A 287 -1.51 -3.83 19.11
C PHE A 287 -2.48 -3.03 18.23
N HIS A 288 -2.55 -3.34 16.93
CA HIS A 288 -3.45 -2.64 16.02
C HIS A 288 -4.94 -2.90 16.33
N PHE A 289 -5.27 -4.04 16.94
CA PHE A 289 -6.63 -4.30 17.44
C PHE A 289 -6.98 -3.41 18.64
N ILE A 290 -6.00 -3.10 19.49
CA ILE A 290 -6.18 -2.26 20.69
C ILE A 290 -6.22 -0.78 20.30
N GLU A 291 -5.36 -0.35 19.37
CA GLU A 291 -5.28 1.05 18.93
C GLU A 291 -6.65 1.53 18.38
N PRO A 292 -7.21 2.64 18.92
CA PRO A 292 -8.55 3.09 18.53
C PRO A 292 -8.66 3.55 17.08
N HIS A 293 -7.63 4.22 16.54
CA HIS A 293 -7.63 4.65 15.14
C HIS A 293 -7.22 3.50 14.23
N LYS A 294 -8.08 3.15 13.28
CA LYS A 294 -7.91 1.96 12.45
C LYS A 294 -8.00 2.29 10.97
N GLU A 295 -6.95 1.91 10.25
CA GLU A 295 -6.91 1.93 8.79
C GLU A 295 -6.36 0.59 8.29
N LEU A 296 -7.00 -0.01 7.29
CA LEU A 296 -6.61 -1.35 6.80
C LEU A 296 -5.13 -1.42 6.36
N ARG A 297 -4.59 -0.32 5.84
CA ARG A 297 -3.18 -0.24 5.43
C ARG A 297 -2.19 -0.45 6.57
N PHE A 298 -2.58 -0.20 7.82
CA PHE A 298 -1.69 -0.45 8.96
C PHE A 298 -1.31 -1.92 9.11
N LEU A 299 -2.09 -2.83 8.52
CA LEU A 299 -1.78 -4.26 8.46
C LEU A 299 -0.93 -4.67 7.25
N PHE A 300 -0.69 -3.78 6.28
CA PHE A 300 0.10 -4.10 5.08
C PHE A 300 1.53 -4.59 5.38
N PRO A 301 2.24 -4.09 6.42
CA PRO A 301 3.58 -4.59 6.72
C PRO A 301 3.67 -6.11 6.96
N VAL A 302 2.60 -6.74 7.45
CA VAL A 302 2.57 -8.19 7.69
C VAL A 302 1.91 -9.00 6.56
N ALA A 303 1.39 -8.32 5.52
CA ALA A 303 0.64 -8.98 4.43
C ALA A 303 1.46 -10.08 3.72
N ASN A 304 2.75 -9.85 3.48
CA ASN A 304 3.64 -10.82 2.82
C ASN A 304 3.94 -12.07 3.67
N LEU A 305 3.55 -12.09 4.95
CA LEU A 305 3.66 -13.26 5.82
C LEU A 305 2.40 -14.15 5.78
N MET A 306 1.28 -13.62 5.29
CA MET A 306 0.01 -14.37 5.25
C MET A 306 0.11 -15.67 4.44
N PRO A 307 0.81 -15.75 3.29
CA PRO A 307 0.92 -17.00 2.54
C PRO A 307 1.56 -18.15 3.31
N ILE A 308 2.64 -17.90 4.03
CA ILE A 308 3.29 -18.95 4.82
C ILE A 308 2.41 -19.36 6.01
N ILE A 309 1.75 -18.39 6.65
CA ILE A 309 0.83 -18.64 7.77
C ILE A 309 -0.35 -19.51 7.30
N LEU A 310 -0.94 -19.19 6.14
CA LEU A 310 -2.01 -19.99 5.53
C LEU A 310 -1.57 -21.43 5.26
N VAL A 311 -0.39 -21.61 4.65
CA VAL A 311 0.08 -22.95 4.28
C VAL A 311 0.49 -23.76 5.51
N TRP A 312 1.16 -23.15 6.49
CA TRP A 312 1.46 -23.83 7.76
C TRP A 312 0.18 -24.22 8.50
N SER A 313 -0.81 -23.33 8.56
CA SER A 313 -2.10 -23.61 9.19
C SER A 313 -2.84 -24.75 8.48
N TYR A 314 -2.86 -24.74 7.15
CA TYR A 314 -3.44 -25.84 6.38
C TYR A 314 -2.73 -27.17 6.65
N GLN A 315 -1.40 -27.19 6.66
CA GLN A 315 -0.62 -28.40 6.95
C GLN A 315 -0.92 -28.93 8.37
N ALA A 316 -0.97 -28.06 9.38
CA ALA A 316 -1.27 -28.45 10.74
C ALA A 316 -2.68 -29.05 10.87
N VAL A 317 -3.69 -28.37 10.30
CA VAL A 317 -5.08 -28.83 10.35
C VAL A 317 -5.28 -30.17 9.62
N ILE A 318 -4.65 -30.37 8.46
CA ILE A 318 -4.74 -31.64 7.72
C ILE A 318 -4.06 -32.79 8.48
N GLN A 319 -2.92 -32.52 9.14
CA GLN A 319 -2.25 -33.56 9.96
C GLN A 319 -3.09 -34.00 11.16
N GLU A 320 -3.78 -33.08 11.82
CA GLU A 320 -4.60 -33.38 13.01
C GLU A 320 -5.96 -33.96 12.65
N LEU A 321 -6.67 -33.39 11.68
CA LEU A 321 -8.06 -33.77 11.40
C LEU A 321 -8.20 -34.89 10.38
N GLN A 322 -7.15 -35.17 9.58
CA GLN A 322 -7.18 -36.15 8.48
C GLN A 322 -8.52 -36.16 7.72
N PRO A 323 -8.99 -35.05 7.21
CA PRO A 323 -10.33 -34.87 6.71
C PRO A 323 -10.59 -35.82 5.52
N GLN A 324 -11.67 -36.56 5.58
CA GLN A 324 -12.11 -37.47 4.50
C GLN A 324 -12.70 -36.69 3.30
N VAL A 325 -12.85 -35.37 3.41
CA VAL A 325 -13.48 -34.54 2.38
C VAL A 325 -12.48 -34.22 1.27
N LYS A 326 -12.84 -34.59 0.05
CA LYS A 326 -12.11 -34.13 -1.14
C LYS A 326 -12.33 -32.60 -1.33
N LEU A 327 -11.42 -31.80 -0.84
CA LEU A 327 -11.44 -30.34 -0.90
C LEU A 327 -11.22 -29.75 -2.32
N SER A 328 -11.26 -30.58 -3.37
CA SER A 328 -10.95 -30.15 -4.75
C SER A 328 -11.83 -28.99 -5.26
N TRP A 329 -13.13 -29.04 -4.99
CA TRP A 329 -14.06 -27.98 -5.43
C TRP A 329 -13.91 -26.69 -4.62
N VAL A 330 -13.67 -26.79 -3.32
CA VAL A 330 -13.38 -25.63 -2.46
C VAL A 330 -12.08 -24.97 -2.91
N GLY A 331 -11.04 -25.78 -3.17
CA GLY A 331 -9.77 -25.26 -3.69
C GLY A 331 -9.93 -24.55 -5.03
N LEU A 332 -10.71 -25.11 -5.97
CA LEU A 332 -11.00 -24.47 -7.24
C LEU A 332 -11.74 -23.15 -7.05
N ALA A 333 -12.76 -23.12 -6.19
CA ALA A 333 -13.50 -21.89 -5.89
C ALA A 333 -12.59 -20.79 -5.31
N LEU A 334 -11.68 -21.14 -4.39
CA LEU A 334 -10.70 -20.21 -3.83
C LEU A 334 -9.74 -19.67 -4.90
N VAL A 335 -9.29 -20.51 -5.84
CA VAL A 335 -8.44 -20.08 -6.96
C VAL A 335 -9.18 -19.10 -7.86
N VAL A 336 -10.44 -19.37 -8.19
CA VAL A 336 -11.28 -18.47 -9.01
C VAL A 336 -11.47 -17.14 -8.30
N ILE A 337 -11.89 -17.14 -7.03
CA ILE A 337 -12.08 -15.94 -6.21
C ILE A 337 -10.77 -15.12 -6.14
N ASN A 338 -9.65 -15.79 -5.89
CA ASN A 338 -8.34 -15.13 -5.87
C ASN A 338 -7.98 -14.51 -7.23
N ALA A 339 -8.20 -15.23 -8.33
CA ALA A 339 -7.91 -14.73 -9.68
C ALA A 339 -8.75 -13.49 -10.02
N MET A 340 -10.03 -13.52 -9.69
CA MET A 340 -10.93 -12.39 -9.91
C MET A 340 -10.54 -11.19 -9.04
N GLY A 341 -10.23 -11.41 -7.75
CA GLY A 341 -9.69 -10.37 -6.87
C GLY A 341 -8.40 -9.76 -7.40
N LEU A 342 -7.48 -10.59 -7.91
CA LEU A 342 -6.22 -10.15 -8.49
C LEU A 342 -6.43 -9.24 -9.71
N VAL A 343 -7.28 -9.64 -10.65
CA VAL A 343 -7.59 -8.83 -11.85
C VAL A 343 -8.23 -7.50 -11.45
N SER A 344 -9.16 -7.52 -10.48
CA SER A 344 -9.75 -6.30 -9.94
C SER A 344 -8.72 -5.39 -9.29
N ALA A 345 -7.87 -5.92 -8.42
CA ALA A 345 -6.83 -5.14 -7.74
C ALA A 345 -5.80 -4.52 -8.69
N MET A 346 -5.48 -5.22 -9.80
CA MET A 346 -4.61 -4.69 -10.84
C MET A 346 -5.24 -3.54 -11.63
N GLY A 347 -6.55 -3.58 -11.86
CA GLY A 347 -7.25 -2.67 -12.76
C GLY A 347 -7.98 -1.51 -12.07
N VAL A 348 -8.21 -1.59 -10.75
CA VAL A 348 -8.80 -0.49 -9.99
C VAL A 348 -7.82 0.66 -9.90
N ALA A 349 -8.26 1.84 -10.32
CA ALA A 349 -7.49 3.07 -10.19
C ALA A 349 -7.57 3.60 -8.76
N PRO A 350 -6.45 3.66 -8.01
CA PRO A 350 -6.43 4.26 -6.68
C PRO A 350 -6.80 5.75 -6.71
N SER A 351 -7.14 6.32 -5.56
CA SER A 351 -7.56 7.73 -5.42
C SER A 351 -8.72 8.08 -6.36
N ASP A 352 -9.70 7.19 -6.51
CA ASP A 352 -10.87 7.37 -7.39
C ASP A 352 -10.49 7.68 -8.85
N GLY A 353 -9.34 7.18 -9.32
CA GLY A 353 -8.84 7.45 -10.67
C GLY A 353 -8.29 8.87 -10.88
N ARG A 354 -8.16 9.67 -9.82
CA ARG A 354 -7.74 11.08 -9.85
C ARG A 354 -6.40 11.29 -10.59
N ILE A 355 -5.39 10.51 -10.26
CA ILE A 355 -4.06 10.67 -10.88
C ILE A 355 -4.07 10.23 -12.34
N ALA A 356 -4.82 9.20 -12.68
CA ALA A 356 -4.99 8.78 -14.06
C ALA A 356 -5.74 9.86 -14.89
N LEU A 357 -6.72 10.54 -14.29
CA LEU A 357 -7.38 11.70 -14.88
C LEU A 357 -6.39 12.86 -15.10
N ILE A 358 -5.58 13.20 -14.10
CA ILE A 358 -4.60 14.29 -14.22
C ILE A 358 -3.60 13.99 -15.35
N GLU A 359 -3.14 12.73 -15.49
CA GLU A 359 -2.29 12.30 -16.59
C GLU A 359 -2.98 12.46 -17.95
N TYR A 360 -4.26 12.04 -18.05
CA TYR A 360 -5.06 12.22 -19.25
C TYR A 360 -5.20 13.70 -19.63
N ILE A 361 -5.49 14.57 -18.66
CA ILE A 361 -5.57 16.03 -18.87
C ILE A 361 -4.23 16.57 -19.35
N HIS A 362 -3.15 16.21 -18.69
CA HIS A 362 -1.79 16.64 -19.05
C HIS A 362 -1.41 16.26 -20.49
N ASP A 363 -1.70 15.02 -20.90
CA ASP A 363 -1.36 14.53 -22.23
C ASP A 363 -2.20 15.19 -23.34
N ASN A 364 -3.48 15.48 -23.05
CA ASN A 364 -4.34 16.19 -23.99
C ASN A 364 -4.00 17.68 -24.08
N TYR A 365 -3.72 18.33 -22.96
CA TYR A 365 -3.33 19.73 -22.93
C TYR A 365 -2.01 19.98 -23.70
N LYS A 366 -1.02 19.14 -23.55
CA LYS A 366 0.23 19.20 -24.34
C LYS A 366 0.01 19.07 -25.85
N LYS A 367 -1.04 18.42 -26.28
CA LYS A 367 -1.44 18.29 -27.70
C LYS A 367 -2.32 19.43 -28.19
N GLY A 368 -2.46 20.52 -27.41
CA GLY A 368 -3.35 21.64 -27.77
C GLY A 368 -4.83 21.36 -27.47
N GLY A 369 -5.11 20.44 -26.55
CA GLY A 369 -6.47 20.12 -26.14
C GLY A 369 -7.19 21.25 -25.40
N PRO A 370 -8.48 21.10 -25.13
CA PRO A 370 -9.34 22.12 -24.54
C PRO A 370 -9.02 22.38 -23.08
N GLY A 371 -9.55 23.50 -22.57
CA GLY A 371 -9.64 23.73 -21.12
C GLY A 371 -10.71 22.83 -20.47
N TYR A 372 -10.61 22.69 -19.16
CA TYR A 372 -11.49 21.84 -18.37
C TYR A 372 -12.21 22.67 -17.31
N ARG A 373 -13.44 22.26 -17.00
CA ARG A 373 -14.19 22.76 -15.85
C ARG A 373 -14.44 21.60 -14.88
N TYR A 374 -14.70 21.89 -13.62
CA TYR A 374 -15.03 20.86 -12.60
C TYR A 374 -16.23 21.31 -11.77
N LEU A 375 -17.02 20.34 -11.27
CA LEU A 375 -18.08 20.60 -10.30
C LEU A 375 -17.49 21.06 -8.95
N PRO A 376 -18.24 21.84 -8.17
CA PRO A 376 -17.81 22.20 -6.81
C PRO A 376 -17.33 20.98 -6.04
N ASN A 377 -16.16 21.06 -5.44
CA ASN A 377 -15.43 20.00 -4.72
C ASN A 377 -14.75 18.91 -5.57
N ASP A 378 -14.87 18.94 -6.90
CA ASP A 378 -14.28 17.95 -7.79
C ASP A 378 -12.98 18.38 -8.45
N ASN A 379 -12.31 19.38 -7.90
CA ASN A 379 -10.99 19.77 -8.39
C ASN A 379 -10.01 18.58 -8.27
N PRO A 380 -9.51 18.02 -9.38
CA PRO A 380 -8.64 16.85 -9.31
C PRO A 380 -7.27 17.16 -8.69
N PHE A 381 -6.84 18.43 -8.67
CA PHE A 381 -5.57 18.86 -8.07
C PHE A 381 -5.69 19.19 -6.57
N LYS A 382 -6.91 19.35 -6.03
CA LYS A 382 -7.18 19.68 -4.64
C LYS A 382 -8.04 18.62 -3.95
N PRO A 383 -7.47 17.47 -3.57
CA PRO A 383 -8.24 16.41 -2.89
C PRO A 383 -8.75 16.84 -1.51
N TYR A 384 -8.11 17.83 -0.91
CA TYR A 384 -8.47 18.46 0.36
C TYR A 384 -8.47 19.97 0.25
N PRO A 385 -9.30 20.70 0.99
CA PRO A 385 -9.38 22.16 0.91
C PRO A 385 -8.04 22.87 1.11
N PHE A 386 -7.13 22.27 1.89
CA PHE A 386 -5.85 22.87 2.29
C PHE A 386 -4.61 22.28 1.62
N LEU A 387 -4.76 21.22 0.80
CA LEU A 387 -3.64 20.50 0.21
C LEU A 387 -3.81 20.34 -1.29
N GLU A 388 -2.83 20.81 -2.04
CA GLU A 388 -2.75 20.63 -3.49
C GLU A 388 -1.75 19.53 -3.87
N GLN A 389 -2.07 18.80 -4.91
CA GLN A 389 -1.16 17.82 -5.52
C GLN A 389 -0.19 18.52 -6.47
N SER A 390 0.69 19.33 -5.90
CA SER A 390 1.63 20.18 -6.63
C SER A 390 2.63 19.38 -7.45
N PHE A 391 2.96 18.18 -7.02
CA PHE A 391 3.84 17.27 -7.76
C PHE A 391 3.31 16.94 -9.16
N TYR A 392 1.99 16.84 -9.34
CA TYR A 392 1.35 16.59 -10.63
C TYR A 392 0.83 17.86 -11.31
N ALA A 393 1.16 19.04 -10.81
CA ALA A 393 0.69 20.30 -11.38
C ALA A 393 1.00 20.43 -12.88
N VAL A 394 0.03 20.95 -13.63
CA VAL A 394 0.15 21.24 -15.05
C VAL A 394 0.17 22.76 -15.25
N PRO A 395 1.35 23.37 -15.42
CA PRO A 395 1.46 24.81 -15.57
C PRO A 395 0.65 25.33 -16.77
N GLY A 396 -0.13 26.38 -16.55
CA GLY A 396 -0.91 27.03 -17.61
C GLY A 396 -2.18 26.31 -18.03
N LEU A 397 -2.53 25.20 -17.38
CA LEU A 397 -3.79 24.48 -17.67
C LEU A 397 -5.00 25.36 -17.40
N PRO A 398 -5.88 25.63 -18.39
CA PRO A 398 -7.16 26.31 -18.16
C PRO A 398 -8.10 25.36 -17.41
N LEU A 399 -8.15 25.51 -16.09
CA LEU A 399 -9.02 24.73 -15.21
C LEU A 399 -9.78 25.69 -14.30
N SER A 400 -11.11 25.62 -14.32
CA SER A 400 -11.97 26.47 -13.50
C SER A 400 -13.19 25.73 -12.96
N GLU A 401 -13.66 26.18 -11.81
CA GLU A 401 -14.95 25.71 -11.27
C GLU A 401 -16.12 26.20 -12.14
N VAL A 402 -17.14 25.37 -12.24
CA VAL A 402 -18.35 25.72 -12.98
C VAL A 402 -19.14 26.74 -12.18
N ASP A 403 -19.55 27.80 -12.87
CA ASP A 403 -20.56 28.73 -12.37
C ASP A 403 -21.96 28.07 -12.54
N SER A 404 -22.56 27.63 -11.44
CA SER A 404 -23.85 26.95 -11.44
C SER A 404 -25.02 27.78 -12.01
N THR A 405 -24.78 29.10 -12.18
CA THR A 405 -25.80 30.03 -12.74
C THR A 405 -25.76 30.11 -14.25
N LYS A 406 -24.69 29.63 -14.90
CA LYS A 406 -24.48 29.72 -16.35
C LYS A 406 -24.64 28.37 -17.03
N ALA A 407 -25.26 28.37 -18.20
CA ALA A 407 -25.29 27.20 -19.05
C ALA A 407 -23.88 26.87 -19.54
N LEU A 408 -23.56 25.59 -19.60
CA LEU A 408 -22.28 25.12 -20.16
C LEU A 408 -22.33 25.16 -21.69
N ASP A 409 -21.34 25.79 -22.29
CA ASP A 409 -21.23 25.92 -23.75
C ASP A 409 -20.92 24.57 -24.40
N GLN A 410 -21.32 24.45 -25.69
CA GLN A 410 -20.88 23.31 -26.51
C GLN A 410 -19.36 23.23 -26.55
N GLY A 411 -18.80 22.02 -26.40
CA GLY A 411 -17.34 21.80 -26.39
C GLY A 411 -16.70 22.01 -25.02
N THR A 412 -17.46 22.32 -23.97
CA THR A 412 -16.94 22.31 -22.59
C THR A 412 -16.69 20.89 -22.12
N TYR A 413 -15.48 20.65 -21.57
CA TYR A 413 -15.10 19.41 -20.92
C TYR A 413 -15.29 19.56 -19.41
N LEU A 414 -16.22 18.77 -18.85
CA LEU A 414 -16.59 18.82 -17.44
C LEU A 414 -16.04 17.60 -16.70
N ILE A 415 -15.30 17.84 -15.63
CA ILE A 415 -14.77 16.87 -14.68
C ILE A 415 -15.79 16.73 -13.56
N LEU A 416 -16.15 15.48 -13.23
CA LEU A 416 -17.06 15.16 -12.12
C LEU A 416 -16.80 13.72 -11.66
N LYS A 417 -17.35 13.35 -10.50
CA LYS A 417 -17.42 11.97 -10.08
C LYS A 417 -18.56 11.24 -10.77
N ARG A 418 -18.42 9.95 -11.01
CA ARG A 418 -19.37 9.16 -11.79
C ARG A 418 -20.80 9.19 -11.23
N HIS A 419 -20.97 9.14 -9.89
CA HIS A 419 -22.30 9.18 -9.26
C HIS A 419 -23.05 10.50 -9.54
N GLU A 420 -22.34 11.58 -9.86
CA GLU A 420 -22.91 12.88 -10.15
C GLU A 420 -23.51 12.96 -11.57
N LEU A 421 -23.15 12.01 -12.44
CA LEU A 421 -23.71 11.95 -13.80
C LEU A 421 -25.23 11.93 -13.79
N ASP A 422 -25.83 11.19 -12.86
CA ASP A 422 -27.27 11.03 -12.73
C ASP A 422 -27.89 11.87 -11.61
N SER A 423 -27.08 12.32 -10.64
CA SER A 423 -27.57 13.02 -9.43
C SER A 423 -27.47 14.54 -9.53
N ASP A 424 -26.46 15.08 -10.22
CA ASP A 424 -26.22 16.52 -10.27
C ASP A 424 -27.21 17.27 -11.18
N SER A 425 -27.75 18.38 -10.66
CA SER A 425 -28.74 19.19 -11.34
C SER A 425 -28.22 19.94 -12.56
N LEU A 426 -26.95 20.32 -12.55
CA LEU A 426 -26.29 21.05 -13.64
C LEU A 426 -26.01 20.09 -14.79
N VAL A 427 -25.55 18.87 -14.49
CA VAL A 427 -25.36 17.81 -15.49
C VAL A 427 -26.67 17.47 -16.19
N ARG A 428 -27.77 17.35 -15.43
CA ARG A 428 -29.12 17.12 -16.00
C ARG A 428 -29.57 18.25 -16.94
N LYS A 429 -29.25 19.50 -16.63
CA LYS A 429 -29.57 20.67 -17.48
C LYS A 429 -28.74 20.72 -18.77
N MET A 430 -27.57 20.06 -18.83
CA MET A 430 -26.78 19.98 -20.06
C MET A 430 -27.48 19.23 -21.19
N GLY A 431 -28.43 18.35 -20.87
CA GLY A 431 -29.03 17.44 -21.83
C GLY A 431 -28.15 16.23 -22.17
N PRO A 432 -28.22 15.68 -23.37
CA PRO A 432 -27.44 14.50 -23.72
C PRO A 432 -25.93 14.77 -23.66
N VAL A 433 -25.23 13.97 -22.87
CA VAL A 433 -23.78 14.05 -22.71
C VAL A 433 -23.08 12.80 -23.22
N SER A 434 -21.79 12.92 -23.55
CA SER A 434 -20.91 11.79 -23.84
C SER A 434 -19.78 11.72 -22.85
N VAL A 435 -19.46 10.53 -22.33
CA VAL A 435 -18.29 10.30 -21.50
C VAL A 435 -17.08 10.17 -22.42
N VAL A 436 -16.14 11.10 -22.28
CA VAL A 436 -14.92 11.17 -23.09
C VAL A 436 -13.77 10.41 -22.42
N TYR A 437 -13.76 10.42 -21.08
CA TYR A 437 -12.75 9.72 -20.27
C TYR A 437 -13.39 9.10 -19.04
N SER A 438 -12.86 7.94 -18.63
CA SER A 438 -13.20 7.25 -17.38
C SER A 438 -11.94 6.69 -16.74
N GLY A 439 -11.75 6.97 -15.47
CA GLY A 439 -10.60 6.49 -14.69
C GLY A 439 -10.56 4.98 -14.54
N THR A 440 -11.72 4.32 -14.53
CA THR A 440 -11.84 2.86 -14.39
C THR A 440 -12.32 2.22 -15.69
N PRO A 441 -11.63 1.20 -16.24
CA PRO A 441 -12.07 0.46 -17.40
C PRO A 441 -13.45 -0.19 -17.22
N ALA A 442 -14.26 -0.25 -18.30
CA ALA A 442 -15.64 -0.76 -18.24
C ALA A 442 -15.71 -2.19 -17.68
N PHE A 443 -14.85 -3.08 -18.14
CA PHE A 443 -14.83 -4.48 -17.66
C PHE A 443 -14.53 -4.61 -16.17
N ILE A 444 -13.71 -3.72 -15.60
CA ILE A 444 -13.44 -3.70 -14.15
C ILE A 444 -14.70 -3.25 -13.39
N ARG A 445 -15.42 -2.25 -13.89
CA ARG A 445 -16.69 -1.82 -13.28
C ARG A 445 -17.75 -2.93 -13.32
N GLU A 446 -17.85 -3.64 -14.43
CA GLU A 446 -18.74 -4.80 -14.52
C GLU A 446 -18.36 -5.90 -13.54
N MET A 447 -17.07 -6.19 -13.42
CA MET A 447 -16.56 -7.11 -12.39
C MET A 447 -16.90 -6.64 -10.98
N GLN A 448 -16.70 -5.36 -10.67
CA GLN A 448 -17.03 -4.80 -9.37
C GLN A 448 -18.54 -4.88 -9.06
N SER A 449 -19.40 -4.74 -10.06
CA SER A 449 -20.86 -4.88 -9.87
C SER A 449 -21.30 -6.31 -9.53
N LEU A 450 -20.55 -7.32 -9.97
CA LEU A 450 -20.76 -8.74 -9.62
C LEU A 450 -20.25 -9.07 -8.21
N TYR A 451 -19.39 -8.22 -7.66
CA TYR A 451 -18.81 -8.40 -6.35
C TYR A 451 -19.49 -7.47 -5.34
N PHE A 452 -20.38 -8.02 -4.54
CA PHE A 452 -20.87 -7.39 -3.30
C PHE A 452 -19.76 -7.03 -2.29
N LEU A 453 -18.51 -7.34 -2.61
CA LEU A 453 -17.35 -7.30 -1.73
C LEU A 453 -16.39 -6.16 -2.04
N PHE A 454 -16.52 -5.50 -3.19
CA PHE A 454 -15.77 -4.29 -3.50
C PHE A 454 -16.73 -3.11 -3.49
N PRO A 455 -16.48 -2.08 -2.68
CA PRO A 455 -17.24 -0.84 -2.82
C PRO A 455 -17.11 -0.36 -4.27
N PRO A 456 -18.22 0.06 -4.89
CA PRO A 456 -18.17 0.61 -6.23
C PRO A 456 -17.18 1.77 -6.24
N ASN A 457 -16.25 1.74 -7.18
CA ASN A 457 -15.27 2.81 -7.32
C ASN A 457 -15.98 4.00 -7.95
N ASP A 458 -16.09 5.10 -7.19
CA ASP A 458 -16.67 6.34 -7.65
C ASP A 458 -15.61 7.15 -8.40
N ASP A 459 -15.21 6.63 -9.56
CA ASP A 459 -14.12 7.19 -10.36
C ASP A 459 -14.46 8.54 -10.99
N TYR A 460 -13.42 9.35 -11.16
CA TYR A 460 -13.50 10.56 -11.94
C TYR A 460 -13.75 10.26 -13.42
N ILE A 461 -14.66 11.03 -14.03
CA ILE A 461 -14.95 11.00 -15.45
C ILE A 461 -14.85 12.41 -16.06
N VAL A 462 -14.68 12.46 -17.37
CA VAL A 462 -14.82 13.69 -18.17
C VAL A 462 -15.97 13.51 -19.11
N ILE A 463 -16.89 14.46 -19.11
CA ILE A 463 -18.01 14.50 -20.03
C ILE A 463 -17.97 15.73 -20.92
N THR A 464 -18.63 15.66 -22.06
CA THR A 464 -18.92 16.80 -22.93
C THR A 464 -20.36 16.72 -23.42
N LYS A 465 -20.95 17.88 -23.72
CA LYS A 465 -22.29 17.98 -24.34
C LYS A 465 -22.22 17.39 -25.74
N LYS A 466 -23.23 16.55 -26.11
CA LYS A 466 -23.41 16.03 -27.49
C LYS A 466 -23.85 17.10 -28.45
#